data_ad29d1189fa0364227e79051d0495deb
#
_entry.id   ad29d1189fa0364227e79051d0495deb
#
_cell.length_a   1.000
_cell.length_b   1.000
_cell.length_c   1.000
_cell.angle_alpha   90.00
_cell.angle_beta   90.00
_cell.angle_gamma   90.00
#
_symmetry.space_group_name_H-M   'P 1'
#
loop_
_entity.id
_entity.type
_entity.pdbx_description
1 polymer ?
#
loop_
_entity_poly.entity_id
_entity_poly.type
_entity_poly.pdbx_seq_one_letter_code
_entity_poly.pdbx_strand_id
1 'polypeptide(L)'
;MRSAPVGAPTKIRSLGTSRSSLYYRPKLPEKDAFLRRDIERVLRDHPSYGHKRIARHLGINKKRVRRVMQLFGLKPYRRRGQKWRRMKPQNERYPNLLRVITPITEGVVWAADFTHLAYKGKDVCMATVIDIFSRRVVGTAVSTNHATPLVLQAFANAILSNSRPAIFHSDNGSEYHSKPFRTLLATLGISISRSQPGCPWENGYQESFYNQFKVDLGDPNRFASLGELTAAIYETIYRYNTDRIHSALRMSPTQFAWKHNAGTIASIV
;
A
#
# COMPACT_ATOMS: atom_id res chain seq x y z
N MET A 1 -28.60 -17.99 62.77
CA MET A 1 -27.26 -18.58 62.72
C MET A 1 -27.05 -19.23 61.34
N ARG A 2 -26.36 -18.60 60.41
CA ARG A 2 -26.03 -19.20 59.11
C ARG A 2 -24.66 -19.84 59.24
N SER A 3 -24.57 -21.14 59.14
CA SER A 3 -23.35 -21.95 59.17
C SER A 3 -22.45 -21.57 57.95
N ALA A 4 -21.19 -21.21 58.22
CA ALA A 4 -20.17 -20.98 57.22
C ALA A 4 -19.86 -22.30 56.45
N PRO A 5 -19.56 -22.28 55.17
CA PRO A 5 -19.22 -23.49 54.40
C PRO A 5 -17.84 -23.98 54.85
N VAL A 6 -17.81 -25.09 55.56
CA VAL A 6 -16.63 -25.86 55.89
C VAL A 6 -16.12 -26.53 54.63
N GLY A 7 -15.00 -26.07 54.03
CA GLY A 7 -14.40 -26.79 52.91
C GLY A 7 -13.34 -26.10 52.06
N ALA A 8 -13.19 -24.77 52.16
CA ALA A 8 -12.23 -24.05 51.32
C ALA A 8 -10.74 -24.27 51.68
N PRO A 9 -10.30 -24.40 52.94
CA PRO A 9 -8.89 -24.52 53.24
C PRO A 9 -8.25 -25.87 52.87
N THR A 10 -9.04 -26.93 52.88
CA THR A 10 -8.51 -28.31 52.67
C THR A 10 -8.23 -28.60 51.19
N LYS A 11 -9.06 -28.08 50.27
CA LYS A 11 -8.85 -28.22 48.81
C LYS A 11 -7.65 -27.43 48.29
N ILE A 12 -7.24 -26.37 48.93
CA ILE A 12 -6.10 -25.53 48.56
C ILE A 12 -4.78 -26.27 48.75
N ARG A 13 -4.63 -27.01 49.84
CA ARG A 13 -3.39 -27.78 50.16
C ARG A 13 -3.21 -28.98 49.23
N SER A 14 -4.28 -29.63 48.79
CA SER A 14 -4.22 -30.80 47.90
C SER A 14 -3.89 -30.45 46.45
N LEU A 15 -4.14 -29.21 46.00
CA LEU A 15 -3.89 -28.75 44.63
C LEU A 15 -2.56 -28.00 44.44
N GLY A 16 -1.77 -27.77 45.51
CA GLY A 16 -0.50 -27.05 45.42
C GLY A 16 -0.63 -25.59 44.97
N THR A 17 -1.86 -25.03 44.95
CA THR A 17 -2.16 -23.68 44.45
C THR A 17 -2.30 -22.68 45.59
N SER A 18 -1.92 -21.41 45.36
CA SER A 18 -2.10 -20.35 46.35
C SER A 18 -3.58 -19.98 46.51
N ARG A 19 -3.98 -19.49 47.71
CA ARG A 19 -5.36 -19.03 47.96
C ARG A 19 -5.80 -17.94 47.00
N SER A 20 -4.90 -17.02 46.57
CA SER A 20 -5.16 -15.97 45.60
C SER A 20 -5.44 -16.52 44.18
N SER A 21 -4.86 -17.66 43.83
CA SER A 21 -5.08 -18.29 42.52
C SER A 21 -6.51 -18.82 42.35
N LEU A 22 -7.20 -19.19 43.45
CA LEU A 22 -8.61 -19.66 43.42
C LEU A 22 -9.60 -18.54 43.08
N TYR A 23 -9.28 -17.33 43.43
CA TYR A 23 -10.12 -16.15 43.20
C TYR A 23 -9.68 -15.36 41.98
N TYR A 24 -8.60 -15.78 41.31
CA TYR A 24 -8.09 -15.10 40.13
C TYR A 24 -9.04 -15.31 38.96
N ARG A 25 -9.65 -14.22 38.50
CA ARG A 25 -10.40 -14.19 37.22
C ARG A 25 -9.47 -13.67 36.14
N PRO A 26 -9.18 -14.49 35.11
CA PRO A 26 -8.31 -14.04 34.02
C PRO A 26 -8.97 -12.90 33.25
N LYS A 27 -8.44 -11.69 33.35
CA LYS A 27 -8.89 -10.49 32.61
C LYS A 27 -8.44 -10.48 31.15
N LEU A 28 -7.56 -11.39 30.77
CA LEU A 28 -6.96 -11.43 29.44
C LEU A 28 -7.96 -11.82 28.34
N PRO A 29 -8.86 -12.81 28.52
CA PRO A 29 -9.84 -13.18 27.50
C PRO A 29 -10.78 -12.03 27.11
N GLU A 30 -11.28 -11.26 28.06
CA GLU A 30 -12.13 -10.10 27.81
C GLU A 30 -11.36 -9.02 27.03
N LYS A 31 -10.15 -8.69 27.46
CA LYS A 31 -9.28 -7.72 26.77
C LYS A 31 -8.92 -8.19 25.37
N ASP A 32 -8.79 -9.48 25.16
CA ASP A 32 -8.51 -10.05 23.84
C ASP A 32 -9.73 -10.03 22.91
N ALA A 33 -10.94 -10.22 23.47
CA ALA A 33 -12.19 -10.11 22.72
C ALA A 33 -12.44 -8.66 22.26
N PHE A 34 -12.15 -7.65 23.08
CA PHE A 34 -12.20 -6.25 22.66
C PHE A 34 -11.18 -5.97 21.55
N LEU A 35 -9.93 -6.37 21.75
CA LEU A 35 -8.89 -6.16 20.76
C LEU A 35 -9.17 -6.90 19.45
N ARG A 36 -9.80 -8.07 19.50
CA ARG A 36 -10.29 -8.78 18.30
C ARG A 36 -11.20 -7.89 17.46
N ARG A 37 -12.22 -7.27 18.08
CA ARG A 37 -13.17 -6.38 17.39
C ARG A 37 -12.47 -5.19 16.72
N ASP A 38 -11.50 -4.59 17.40
CA ASP A 38 -10.72 -3.49 16.84
C ASP A 38 -9.86 -3.95 15.66
N ILE A 39 -9.23 -5.13 15.74
CA ILE A 39 -8.48 -5.72 14.63
C ILE A 39 -9.39 -6.03 13.45
N GLU A 40 -10.58 -6.59 13.68
CA GLU A 40 -11.57 -6.89 12.63
C GLU A 40 -12.06 -5.60 11.94
N ARG A 41 -12.24 -4.50 12.70
CA ARG A 41 -12.57 -3.18 12.14
C ARG A 41 -11.46 -2.69 11.22
N VAL A 42 -10.22 -2.69 11.68
CA VAL A 42 -9.06 -2.28 10.87
C VAL A 42 -8.88 -3.16 9.62
N LEU A 43 -9.17 -4.46 9.71
CA LEU A 43 -9.09 -5.37 8.55
C LEU A 43 -10.23 -5.15 7.54
N ARG A 44 -11.38 -4.61 7.95
CA ARG A 44 -12.44 -4.20 7.00
C ARG A 44 -12.00 -2.99 6.17
N ASP A 45 -11.38 -2.00 6.82
CA ASP A 45 -10.93 -0.78 6.15
C ASP A 45 -9.63 -1.00 5.37
N HIS A 46 -8.76 -1.88 5.87
CA HIS A 46 -7.43 -2.18 5.31
C HIS A 46 -7.17 -3.70 5.26
N PRO A 47 -7.80 -4.44 4.33
CA PRO A 47 -7.75 -5.91 4.31
C PRO A 47 -6.34 -6.52 4.24
N SER A 48 -5.38 -5.78 3.71
CA SER A 48 -3.99 -6.22 3.54
C SER A 48 -3.08 -5.97 4.75
N TYR A 49 -3.60 -5.37 5.86
CA TYR A 49 -2.78 -5.03 7.01
C TYR A 49 -2.38 -6.27 7.80
N GLY A 50 -1.06 -6.53 7.90
CA GLY A 50 -0.52 -7.49 8.85
C GLY A 50 -0.38 -6.90 10.26
N HIS A 51 -0.09 -7.76 11.24
CA HIS A 51 0.00 -7.39 12.66
C HIS A 51 0.86 -6.15 12.97
N LYS A 52 1.91 -5.87 12.18
CA LYS A 52 2.78 -4.69 12.39
C LYS A 52 2.07 -3.38 12.05
N ARG A 53 1.28 -3.34 10.95
CA ARG A 53 0.50 -2.17 10.54
C ARG A 53 -0.71 -1.97 11.46
N ILE A 54 -1.41 -3.05 11.81
CA ILE A 54 -2.52 -3.02 12.76
C ILE A 54 -2.06 -2.49 14.12
N ALA A 55 -0.92 -2.97 14.64
CA ALA A 55 -0.36 -2.51 15.89
C ALA A 55 -0.05 -1.01 15.88
N ARG A 56 0.45 -0.50 14.75
CA ARG A 56 0.73 0.93 14.58
C ARG A 56 -0.55 1.75 14.44
N HIS A 57 -1.53 1.25 13.69
CA HIS A 57 -2.83 1.90 13.51
C HIS A 57 -3.57 2.06 14.85
N LEU A 58 -3.52 1.03 15.69
CA LEU A 58 -4.18 1.02 17.01
C LEU A 58 -3.31 1.58 18.15
N GLY A 59 -2.06 1.97 17.90
CA GLY A 59 -1.15 2.46 18.93
C GLY A 59 -0.77 1.42 20.01
N ILE A 60 -0.80 0.12 19.70
CA ILE A 60 -0.58 -0.97 20.68
C ILE A 60 0.61 -1.86 20.32
N ASN A 61 1.06 -2.68 21.27
CA ASN A 61 2.21 -3.54 21.08
C ASN A 61 1.97 -4.62 20.01
N LYS A 62 2.88 -4.74 19.04
CA LYS A 62 2.83 -5.70 17.93
C LYS A 62 2.76 -7.17 18.38
N LYS A 63 3.37 -7.53 19.53
CA LYS A 63 3.33 -8.90 20.06
C LYS A 63 1.91 -9.25 20.51
N ARG A 64 1.20 -8.31 21.14
CA ARG A 64 -0.18 -8.48 21.58
C ARG A 64 -1.13 -8.64 20.38
N VAL A 65 -1.02 -7.80 19.36
CA VAL A 65 -1.82 -7.93 18.12
C VAL A 65 -1.57 -9.28 17.45
N ARG A 66 -0.29 -9.67 17.29
CA ARG A 66 0.07 -10.96 16.69
C ARG A 66 -0.56 -12.13 17.44
N ARG A 67 -0.50 -12.13 18.78
CA ARG A 67 -1.08 -13.17 19.62
C ARG A 67 -2.59 -13.27 19.43
N VAL A 68 -3.31 -12.14 19.47
CA VAL A 68 -4.77 -12.11 19.28
C VAL A 68 -5.15 -12.54 17.86
N MET A 69 -4.44 -12.09 16.83
CA MET A 69 -4.67 -12.56 15.45
C MET A 69 -4.49 -14.08 15.32
N GLN A 70 -3.46 -14.64 15.98
CA GLN A 70 -3.24 -16.10 16.00
C GLN A 70 -4.34 -16.84 16.78
N LEU A 71 -4.72 -16.33 17.95
CA LEU A 71 -5.75 -16.92 18.81
C LEU A 71 -7.12 -17.02 18.11
N PHE A 72 -7.48 -16.00 17.34
CA PHE A 72 -8.79 -15.94 16.66
C PHE A 72 -8.72 -16.26 15.16
N GLY A 73 -7.57 -16.75 14.66
CA GLY A 73 -7.42 -17.13 13.26
C GLY A 73 -7.51 -15.97 12.26
N LEU A 74 -7.33 -14.72 12.71
CA LEU A 74 -7.43 -13.53 11.87
C LEU A 74 -6.21 -13.43 10.94
N LYS A 75 -6.44 -13.40 9.63
CA LYS A 75 -5.39 -13.34 8.62
C LYS A 75 -5.63 -12.18 7.67
N PRO A 76 -4.58 -11.39 7.31
CA PRO A 76 -4.72 -10.40 6.27
C PRO A 76 -4.94 -11.08 4.92
N TYR A 77 -5.72 -10.43 4.06
CA TYR A 77 -5.89 -10.90 2.69
C TYR A 77 -4.58 -10.76 1.93
N ARG A 78 -4.22 -11.80 1.15
CA ARG A 78 -3.05 -11.82 0.27
C ARG A 78 -3.44 -12.43 -1.06
N ARG A 79 -3.11 -11.74 -2.16
CA ARG A 79 -3.24 -12.33 -3.49
C ARG A 79 -2.15 -13.39 -3.70
N ARG A 80 -2.50 -14.45 -4.44
CA ARG A 80 -1.48 -15.42 -4.91
C ARG A 80 -0.62 -14.72 -5.97
N GLY A 81 0.71 -14.80 -5.83
CA GLY A 81 1.64 -14.28 -6.84
C GLY A 81 1.49 -15.05 -8.16
N GLN A 82 1.60 -14.34 -9.29
CA GLN A 82 1.73 -14.97 -10.60
C GLN A 82 3.19 -15.37 -10.82
N LYS A 83 3.39 -16.51 -11.50
CA LYS A 83 4.74 -16.94 -11.93
C LYS A 83 5.20 -16.04 -13.08
N TRP A 84 6.38 -15.46 -12.93
CA TRP A 84 7.01 -14.64 -13.96
C TRP A 84 7.44 -15.47 -15.18
N ARG A 85 7.19 -14.94 -16.38
CA ARG A 85 7.81 -15.43 -17.63
C ARG A 85 8.98 -14.51 -17.97
N ARG A 86 10.17 -15.08 -18.21
CA ARG A 86 11.32 -14.31 -18.69
C ARG A 86 11.03 -13.81 -20.11
N MET A 87 11.11 -12.50 -20.31
CA MET A 87 11.07 -11.89 -21.64
C MET A 87 12.48 -11.81 -22.22
N LYS A 88 12.59 -11.83 -23.55
CA LYS A 88 13.88 -11.66 -24.25
C LYS A 88 14.37 -10.21 -24.07
N PRO A 89 15.70 -10.01 -23.88
CA PRO A 89 16.27 -8.66 -23.82
C PRO A 89 16.02 -7.93 -25.14
N GLN A 90 15.59 -6.67 -25.05
CA GLN A 90 15.53 -5.75 -26.18
C GLN A 90 16.69 -4.77 -26.10
N ASN A 91 17.11 -4.19 -27.23
CA ASN A 91 18.15 -3.16 -27.29
C ASN A 91 17.71 -1.94 -26.47
N GLU A 92 18.42 -1.66 -25.39
CA GLU A 92 18.14 -0.55 -24.47
C GLU A 92 18.54 0.79 -25.11
N ARG A 93 17.56 1.68 -25.28
CA ARG A 93 17.83 3.08 -25.69
C ARG A 93 18.03 4.02 -24.50
N TYR A 94 17.56 3.64 -23.31
CA TYR A 94 17.59 4.46 -22.10
C TYR A 94 18.12 3.67 -20.91
N PRO A 95 19.05 4.24 -20.13
CA PRO A 95 19.59 3.57 -18.95
C PRO A 95 18.55 3.49 -17.81
N ASN A 96 18.74 2.55 -16.90
CA ASN A 96 18.04 2.56 -15.62
C ASN A 96 18.78 3.46 -14.63
N LEU A 97 18.33 4.69 -14.51
CA LEU A 97 18.92 5.69 -13.60
C LEU A 97 18.68 5.37 -12.12
N LEU A 98 17.66 4.53 -11.80
CA LEU A 98 17.38 4.12 -10.40
C LEU A 98 18.45 3.21 -9.81
N ARG A 99 19.36 2.67 -10.63
CA ARG A 99 20.53 1.91 -10.15
C ARG A 99 21.60 2.79 -9.50
N VAL A 100 21.65 4.05 -9.89
CA VAL A 100 22.69 5.00 -9.44
C VAL A 100 22.12 6.20 -8.68
N ILE A 101 20.84 6.49 -8.83
CA ILE A 101 20.17 7.63 -8.21
C ILE A 101 19.16 7.15 -7.18
N THR A 102 19.34 7.58 -5.93
CA THR A 102 18.35 7.40 -4.86
C THR A 102 17.77 8.78 -4.54
N PRO A 103 16.47 9.03 -4.80
CA PRO A 103 15.86 10.31 -4.49
C PRO A 103 15.84 10.55 -2.98
N ILE A 104 16.26 11.73 -2.55
CA ILE A 104 16.29 12.16 -1.13
C ILE A 104 15.17 13.15 -0.80
N THR A 105 14.44 13.62 -1.81
CA THR A 105 13.29 14.53 -1.66
C THR A 105 12.21 14.19 -2.67
N GLU A 106 10.98 14.64 -2.40
CA GLU A 106 9.86 14.51 -3.31
C GLU A 106 10.08 15.32 -4.61
N GLY A 107 9.49 14.87 -5.70
CA GLY A 107 9.57 15.55 -7.00
C GLY A 107 10.82 15.29 -7.81
N VAL A 108 11.78 14.49 -7.33
CA VAL A 108 13.01 14.20 -8.10
C VAL A 108 12.77 13.07 -9.10
N VAL A 109 12.16 11.96 -8.68
CA VAL A 109 11.94 10.80 -9.55
C VAL A 109 10.50 10.34 -9.46
N TRP A 110 9.82 10.32 -10.60
CA TRP A 110 8.52 9.68 -10.73
C TRP A 110 8.64 8.37 -11.48
N ALA A 111 7.97 7.33 -10.96
CA ALA A 111 7.84 6.05 -11.64
C ALA A 111 6.41 5.89 -12.15
N ALA A 112 6.26 5.37 -13.36
CA ALA A 112 4.97 5.11 -13.97
C ALA A 112 4.83 3.67 -14.42
N ASP A 113 3.62 3.19 -14.41
CA ASP A 113 3.21 1.89 -14.90
C ASP A 113 1.68 1.88 -15.08
N PHE A 114 1.17 0.83 -15.67
CA PHE A 114 -0.27 0.62 -15.80
C PHE A 114 -0.68 -0.78 -15.35
N THR A 115 -1.94 -0.94 -15.01
CA THR A 115 -2.50 -2.23 -14.62
C THR A 115 -3.87 -2.43 -15.21
N HIS A 116 -4.24 -3.68 -15.36
CA HIS A 116 -5.52 -4.13 -15.87
C HIS A 116 -6.43 -4.60 -14.74
N LEU A 117 -7.70 -4.23 -14.84
CA LEU A 117 -8.78 -4.62 -13.96
C LEU A 117 -9.89 -5.26 -14.80
N ALA A 118 -10.17 -6.55 -14.58
CA ALA A 118 -11.26 -7.22 -15.25
C ALA A 118 -12.59 -6.75 -14.64
N TYR A 119 -13.47 -6.15 -15.45
CA TYR A 119 -14.77 -5.64 -15.06
C TYR A 119 -15.86 -6.08 -16.02
N LYS A 120 -16.77 -6.93 -15.57
CA LYS A 120 -17.94 -7.42 -16.35
C LYS A 120 -17.55 -7.87 -17.79
N GLY A 121 -16.48 -8.68 -17.90
CA GLY A 121 -15.98 -9.19 -19.17
C GLY A 121 -15.21 -8.19 -20.02
N LYS A 122 -15.03 -6.95 -19.57
CA LYS A 122 -14.22 -5.90 -20.21
C LYS A 122 -12.92 -5.68 -19.44
N ASP A 123 -11.92 -5.18 -20.13
CA ASP A 123 -10.67 -4.75 -19.52
C ASP A 123 -10.71 -3.25 -19.23
N VAL A 124 -10.45 -2.87 -18.00
CA VAL A 124 -10.31 -1.48 -17.56
C VAL A 124 -8.85 -1.25 -17.21
N CYS A 125 -8.22 -0.33 -17.89
CA CYS A 125 -6.81 0.02 -17.70
C CYS A 125 -6.69 1.23 -16.81
N MET A 126 -5.75 1.15 -15.85
CA MET A 126 -5.39 2.26 -14.98
C MET A 126 -3.89 2.52 -15.10
N ALA A 127 -3.50 3.74 -15.47
CA ALA A 127 -2.13 4.20 -15.40
C ALA A 127 -1.93 5.05 -14.14
N THR A 128 -0.79 4.88 -13.49
CA THR A 128 -0.41 5.66 -12.31
C THR A 128 1.00 6.20 -12.42
N VAL A 129 1.21 7.35 -11.82
CA VAL A 129 2.51 7.98 -11.61
C VAL A 129 2.75 8.08 -10.11
N ILE A 130 3.85 7.51 -9.62
CA ILE A 130 4.21 7.47 -8.19
C ILE A 130 5.52 8.23 -8.00
N ASP A 131 5.56 9.13 -7.04
CA ASP A 131 6.80 9.71 -6.55
C ASP A 131 7.59 8.65 -5.75
N ILE A 132 8.83 8.39 -6.16
CA ILE A 132 9.62 7.29 -5.58
C ILE A 132 10.06 7.60 -4.15
N PHE A 133 10.25 8.86 -3.77
CA PHE A 133 10.65 9.23 -2.42
C PHE A 133 9.48 9.08 -1.43
N SER A 134 8.40 9.81 -1.70
CA SER A 134 7.23 9.84 -0.81
C SER A 134 6.30 8.63 -0.94
N ARG A 135 6.41 7.85 -2.02
CA ARG A 135 5.47 6.77 -2.40
C ARG A 135 4.07 7.27 -2.71
N ARG A 136 3.87 8.56 -2.83
CA ARG A 136 2.58 9.18 -3.15
C ARG A 136 2.25 8.94 -4.62
N VAL A 137 1.04 8.50 -4.89
CA VAL A 137 0.49 8.50 -6.25
C VAL A 137 0.17 9.95 -6.59
N VAL A 138 0.93 10.51 -7.50
CA VAL A 138 0.85 11.93 -7.91
C VAL A 138 -0.01 12.13 -9.16
N GLY A 139 -0.23 11.09 -9.95
CA GLY A 139 -1.08 11.13 -11.14
C GLY A 139 -1.74 9.79 -11.42
N THR A 140 -2.97 9.85 -11.93
CA THR A 140 -3.75 8.66 -12.27
C THR A 140 -4.67 8.96 -13.43
N ALA A 141 -4.86 7.97 -14.31
CA ALA A 141 -5.89 7.97 -15.33
C ALA A 141 -6.50 6.57 -15.49
N VAL A 142 -7.77 6.51 -15.84
CA VAL A 142 -8.52 5.26 -16.05
C VAL A 142 -9.15 5.31 -17.44
N SER A 143 -9.06 4.21 -18.19
CA SER A 143 -9.65 4.10 -19.54
C SER A 143 -10.05 2.65 -19.81
N THR A 144 -10.95 2.46 -20.74
CA THR A 144 -11.25 1.14 -21.34
C THR A 144 -10.27 0.77 -22.46
N ASN A 145 -9.43 1.71 -22.89
CA ASN A 145 -8.44 1.49 -23.93
C ASN A 145 -7.03 1.61 -23.36
N HIS A 146 -6.22 0.60 -23.64
CA HIS A 146 -4.79 0.58 -23.31
C HIS A 146 -4.01 1.24 -24.47
N ALA A 147 -3.72 2.52 -24.35
CA ALA A 147 -3.03 3.28 -25.40
C ALA A 147 -2.25 4.48 -24.81
N THR A 148 -1.38 5.08 -25.62
CA THR A 148 -0.58 6.27 -25.26
C THR A 148 -1.38 7.41 -24.59
N PRO A 149 -2.63 7.74 -25.01
CA PRO A 149 -3.42 8.76 -24.32
C PRO A 149 -3.62 8.50 -22.81
N LEU A 150 -3.72 7.24 -22.39
CA LEU A 150 -3.88 6.88 -20.98
C LEU A 150 -2.67 7.32 -20.14
N VAL A 151 -1.44 7.04 -20.60
CA VAL A 151 -0.22 7.43 -19.89
C VAL A 151 0.02 8.94 -19.96
N LEU A 152 -0.32 9.58 -21.08
CA LEU A 152 -0.28 11.03 -21.21
C LEU A 152 -1.23 11.72 -20.23
N GLN A 153 -2.45 11.20 -20.08
CA GLN A 153 -3.45 11.72 -19.14
C GLN A 153 -2.97 11.55 -17.68
N ALA A 154 -2.44 10.38 -17.32
CA ALA A 154 -1.91 10.14 -15.98
C ALA A 154 -0.76 11.10 -15.67
N PHE A 155 0.14 11.32 -16.61
CA PHE A 155 1.25 12.25 -16.49
C PHE A 155 0.78 13.71 -16.41
N ALA A 156 -0.19 14.12 -17.26
CA ALA A 156 -0.77 15.46 -17.20
C ALA A 156 -1.41 15.74 -15.85
N ASN A 157 -2.19 14.79 -15.31
CA ASN A 157 -2.80 14.89 -13.98
C ASN A 157 -1.72 15.03 -12.88
N ALA A 158 -0.58 14.37 -13.04
CA ALA A 158 0.54 14.52 -12.11
C ALA A 158 1.14 15.92 -12.14
N ILE A 159 1.41 16.46 -13.32
CA ILE A 159 2.05 17.79 -13.49
C ILE A 159 1.13 18.93 -13.08
N LEU A 160 -0.19 18.81 -13.27
CA LEU A 160 -1.15 19.85 -12.89
C LEU A 160 -1.14 20.15 -11.39
N SER A 161 -0.80 19.18 -10.56
CA SER A 161 -0.87 19.30 -9.09
C SER A 161 0.48 19.24 -8.40
N ASN A 162 1.58 19.03 -9.14
CA ASN A 162 2.91 18.88 -8.56
C ASN A 162 3.98 19.50 -9.50
N SER A 163 5.12 19.89 -8.93
CA SER A 163 6.28 20.30 -9.71
C SER A 163 6.77 19.14 -10.60
N ARG A 164 7.25 19.47 -11.81
CA ARG A 164 7.80 18.47 -12.72
C ARG A 164 8.97 17.69 -12.10
N PRO A 165 9.09 16.38 -12.37
CA PRO A 165 10.21 15.59 -11.86
C PRO A 165 11.48 15.88 -12.68
N ALA A 166 12.65 15.60 -12.11
CA ALA A 166 13.89 15.58 -12.86
C ALA A 166 14.01 14.31 -13.72
N ILE A 167 13.48 13.19 -13.23
CA ILE A 167 13.56 11.87 -13.88
C ILE A 167 12.18 11.23 -13.93
N PHE A 168 11.84 10.70 -15.10
CA PHE A 168 10.65 9.85 -15.30
C PHE A 168 11.08 8.43 -15.61
N HIS A 169 10.74 7.49 -14.73
CA HIS A 169 11.04 6.07 -14.84
C HIS A 169 9.81 5.26 -15.24
N SER A 170 9.96 4.33 -16.17
CA SER A 170 8.92 3.36 -16.49
C SER A 170 9.53 2.03 -16.97
N ASP A 171 8.69 1.07 -17.24
CA ASP A 171 9.06 -0.12 -18.00
C ASP A 171 9.27 0.20 -19.50
N ASN A 172 9.49 -0.85 -20.32
CA ASN A 172 9.63 -0.73 -21.76
C ASN A 172 8.30 -0.89 -22.53
N GLY A 173 7.17 -0.52 -21.93
CA GLY A 173 5.87 -0.50 -22.62
C GLY A 173 5.87 0.39 -23.86
N SER A 174 5.15 -0.03 -24.91
CA SER A 174 5.05 0.70 -26.18
C SER A 174 4.53 2.12 -26.00
N GLU A 175 3.66 2.32 -25.02
CA GLU A 175 3.03 3.59 -24.66
C GLU A 175 4.06 4.62 -24.22
N TYR A 176 5.01 4.19 -23.40
CA TYR A 176 6.12 5.02 -22.90
C TYR A 176 7.19 5.26 -23.96
N HIS A 177 7.29 4.38 -24.99
CA HIS A 177 8.17 4.55 -26.15
C HIS A 177 7.56 5.42 -27.25
N SER A 178 6.28 5.76 -27.16
CA SER A 178 5.59 6.56 -28.16
C SER A 178 6.28 7.91 -28.38
N LYS A 179 6.31 8.36 -29.66
CA LYS A 179 6.90 9.66 -30.01
C LYS A 179 6.26 10.82 -29.24
N PRO A 180 4.90 10.91 -29.14
CA PRO A 180 4.26 12.00 -28.39
C PRO A 180 4.73 12.07 -26.94
N PHE A 181 4.81 10.93 -26.24
CA PHE A 181 5.22 10.89 -24.82
C PHE A 181 6.68 11.32 -24.65
N ARG A 182 7.59 10.79 -25.48
CA ARG A 182 9.02 11.17 -25.43
C ARG A 182 9.25 12.64 -25.75
N THR A 183 8.55 13.18 -26.76
CA THR A 183 8.62 14.60 -27.10
C THR A 183 8.16 15.47 -25.95
N LEU A 184 7.06 15.11 -25.27
CA LEU A 184 6.57 15.82 -24.08
C LEU A 184 7.63 15.86 -22.98
N LEU A 185 8.22 14.71 -22.63
CA LEU A 185 9.26 14.66 -21.59
C LEU A 185 10.49 15.51 -21.97
N ALA A 186 10.93 15.44 -23.23
CA ALA A 186 12.05 16.22 -23.73
C ALA A 186 11.76 17.73 -23.69
N THR A 187 10.56 18.17 -24.09
CA THR A 187 10.12 19.58 -24.02
C THR A 187 10.13 20.10 -22.57
N LEU A 188 9.77 19.24 -21.63
CA LEU A 188 9.77 19.60 -20.21
C LEU A 188 11.16 19.46 -19.55
N GLY A 189 12.18 19.02 -20.26
CA GLY A 189 13.53 18.81 -19.74
C GLY A 189 13.61 17.66 -18.72
N ILE A 190 12.76 16.65 -18.87
CA ILE A 190 12.69 15.49 -17.95
C ILE A 190 13.55 14.36 -18.53
N SER A 191 14.48 13.85 -17.74
CA SER A 191 15.33 12.71 -18.10
C SER A 191 14.54 11.41 -18.09
N ILE A 192 14.68 10.59 -19.16
CA ILE A 192 14.01 9.30 -19.28
C ILE A 192 14.86 8.20 -18.66
N SER A 193 14.27 7.40 -17.79
CA SER A 193 14.84 6.20 -17.21
C SER A 193 13.96 4.99 -17.54
N ARG A 194 14.56 3.83 -17.82
CA ARG A 194 13.82 2.60 -18.16
C ARG A 194 14.34 1.42 -17.35
N SER A 195 13.43 0.56 -16.90
CA SER A 195 13.80 -0.75 -16.38
C SER A 195 14.29 -1.66 -17.50
N GLN A 196 15.19 -2.59 -17.19
CA GLN A 196 15.64 -3.56 -18.17
C GLN A 196 14.51 -4.53 -18.54
N PRO A 197 14.44 -4.97 -19.81
CA PRO A 197 13.49 -5.98 -20.24
C PRO A 197 13.62 -7.26 -19.42
N GLY A 198 12.48 -7.76 -18.90
CA GLY A 198 12.45 -8.95 -18.06
C GLY A 198 12.95 -8.75 -16.61
N CYS A 199 13.17 -7.48 -16.19
CA CYS A 199 13.58 -7.11 -14.84
C CYS A 199 12.46 -6.35 -14.10
N PRO A 200 11.32 -6.99 -13.79
CA PRO A 200 10.18 -6.32 -13.17
C PRO A 200 10.50 -5.73 -11.79
N TRP A 201 11.45 -6.35 -11.07
CA TRP A 201 11.91 -5.83 -9.79
C TRP A 201 12.51 -4.41 -9.86
N GLU A 202 12.90 -3.95 -11.05
CA GLU A 202 13.38 -2.58 -11.27
C GLU A 202 12.25 -1.55 -11.24
N ASN A 203 10.99 -1.99 -11.46
CA ASN A 203 9.78 -1.18 -11.22
C ASN A 203 8.99 -1.67 -9.99
N GLY A 204 9.70 -2.21 -9.00
CA GLY A 204 9.12 -2.82 -7.79
C GLY A 204 8.23 -1.89 -6.96
N TYR A 205 8.38 -0.57 -7.13
CA TYR A 205 7.52 0.43 -6.48
C TYR A 205 6.08 0.35 -7.01
N GLN A 206 5.92 0.29 -8.33
CA GLN A 206 4.63 0.16 -9.00
C GLN A 206 4.01 -1.22 -8.75
N GLU A 207 4.80 -2.29 -8.88
CA GLU A 207 4.35 -3.65 -8.59
C GLU A 207 3.81 -3.77 -7.16
N SER A 208 4.57 -3.26 -6.18
CA SER A 208 4.15 -3.26 -4.77
C SER A 208 2.88 -2.45 -4.56
N PHE A 209 2.73 -1.30 -5.22
CA PHE A 209 1.52 -0.48 -5.18
C PHE A 209 0.33 -1.23 -5.74
N TYR A 210 0.40 -1.75 -6.97
CA TYR A 210 -0.72 -2.43 -7.60
C TYR A 210 -1.19 -3.68 -6.87
N ASN A 211 -0.25 -4.43 -6.28
CA ASN A 211 -0.60 -5.58 -5.45
C ASN A 211 -1.44 -5.18 -4.24
N GLN A 212 -1.11 -4.07 -3.60
CA GLN A 212 -1.86 -3.54 -2.46
C GLN A 212 -3.16 -2.88 -2.89
N PHE A 213 -3.12 -2.06 -3.94
CA PHE A 213 -4.27 -1.37 -4.51
C PHE A 213 -5.39 -2.36 -4.88
N LYS A 214 -5.06 -3.44 -5.60
CA LYS A 214 -6.05 -4.46 -6.00
C LYS A 214 -6.65 -5.21 -4.81
N VAL A 215 -5.94 -5.32 -3.69
CA VAL A 215 -6.48 -5.88 -2.45
C VAL A 215 -7.44 -4.90 -1.79
N ASP A 216 -7.07 -3.63 -1.73
CA ASP A 216 -7.85 -2.60 -1.06
C ASP A 216 -9.10 -2.23 -1.89
N LEU A 217 -9.01 -2.21 -3.23
CA LEU A 217 -10.15 -2.04 -4.13
C LEU A 217 -11.12 -3.23 -4.06
N GLY A 218 -10.63 -4.45 -3.87
CA GLY A 218 -11.45 -5.68 -3.89
C GLY A 218 -11.84 -6.14 -5.30
N ASP A 219 -12.96 -6.83 -5.43
CA ASP A 219 -13.46 -7.31 -6.72
C ASP A 219 -14.09 -6.16 -7.53
N PRO A 220 -13.56 -5.83 -8.73
CA PRO A 220 -14.15 -4.81 -9.59
C PRO A 220 -15.60 -5.12 -10.01
N ASN A 221 -15.98 -6.39 -10.11
CA ASN A 221 -17.32 -6.79 -10.58
C ASN A 221 -18.45 -6.47 -9.59
N ARG A 222 -18.14 -6.11 -8.34
CA ARG A 222 -19.11 -5.69 -7.33
C ARG A 222 -19.77 -4.35 -7.61
N PHE A 223 -19.16 -3.51 -8.46
CA PHE A 223 -19.67 -2.19 -8.78
C PHE A 223 -20.75 -2.26 -9.87
N ALA A 224 -21.84 -1.52 -9.71
CA ALA A 224 -22.97 -1.56 -10.63
C ALA A 224 -22.63 -0.95 -11.99
N SER A 225 -21.83 0.13 -12.02
CA SER A 225 -21.44 0.84 -13.24
C SER A 225 -19.91 1.06 -13.33
N LEU A 226 -19.43 1.38 -14.53
CA LEU A 226 -18.04 1.79 -14.77
C LEU A 226 -17.72 3.09 -14.01
N GLY A 227 -18.70 3.99 -13.90
CA GLY A 227 -18.56 5.23 -13.13
C GLY A 227 -18.31 4.96 -11.65
N GLU A 228 -19.07 4.04 -11.04
CA GLU A 228 -18.84 3.62 -9.65
C GLU A 228 -17.47 2.97 -9.46
N LEU A 229 -17.07 2.08 -10.39
CA LEU A 229 -15.72 1.49 -10.34
C LEU A 229 -14.64 2.57 -10.43
N THR A 230 -14.80 3.53 -11.34
CA THR A 230 -13.85 4.64 -11.50
C THR A 230 -13.77 5.50 -10.23
N ALA A 231 -14.90 5.85 -9.65
CA ALA A 231 -14.95 6.58 -8.37
C ALA A 231 -14.24 5.81 -7.26
N ALA A 232 -14.50 4.51 -7.13
CA ALA A 232 -13.86 3.64 -6.15
C ALA A 232 -12.35 3.51 -6.37
N ILE A 233 -11.87 3.51 -7.61
CA ILE A 233 -10.44 3.55 -7.95
C ILE A 233 -9.80 4.82 -7.37
N TYR A 234 -10.38 6.00 -7.65
CA TYR A 234 -9.84 7.27 -7.15
C TYR A 234 -9.93 7.37 -5.63
N GLU A 235 -11.01 6.89 -5.00
CA GLU A 235 -11.14 6.83 -3.55
C GLU A 235 -10.07 5.91 -2.93
N THR A 236 -9.82 4.76 -3.53
CA THR A 236 -8.79 3.82 -3.05
C THR A 236 -7.39 4.45 -3.14
N ILE A 237 -7.10 5.21 -4.20
CA ILE A 237 -5.85 5.95 -4.33
C ILE A 237 -5.77 7.08 -3.31
N TYR A 238 -6.84 7.81 -3.09
CA TYR A 238 -6.89 8.85 -2.05
C TYR A 238 -6.57 8.26 -0.67
N ARG A 239 -7.23 7.17 -0.28
CA ARG A 239 -6.96 6.45 0.99
C ARG A 239 -5.54 5.89 1.05
N TYR A 240 -5.00 5.41 -0.07
CA TYR A 240 -3.60 4.99 -0.14
C TYR A 240 -2.66 6.15 0.20
N ASN A 241 -2.92 7.33 -0.34
CA ASN A 241 -2.09 8.50 -0.10
C ASN A 241 -2.24 9.06 1.32
N THR A 242 -3.47 9.13 1.87
CA THR A 242 -3.79 9.87 3.10
C THR A 242 -3.81 9.01 4.35
N ASP A 243 -4.37 7.80 4.27
CA ASP A 243 -4.71 7.00 5.45
C ASP A 243 -3.83 5.76 5.59
N ARG A 244 -3.44 5.19 4.45
CA ARG A 244 -2.75 3.91 4.45
C ARG A 244 -1.32 4.02 4.97
N ILE A 245 -0.99 3.29 6.04
CA ILE A 245 0.37 3.22 6.56
C ILE A 245 1.25 2.40 5.61
N HIS A 246 2.22 3.06 4.98
CA HIS A 246 3.25 2.40 4.17
C HIS A 246 4.34 1.79 5.07
N SER A 247 4.71 0.52 4.83
CA SER A 247 5.62 -0.20 5.74
C SER A 247 7.01 0.44 5.86
N ALA A 248 7.57 0.92 4.75
CA ALA A 248 8.88 1.56 4.73
C ALA A 248 8.84 2.97 5.33
N LEU A 249 7.80 3.75 5.04
CA LEU A 249 7.64 5.11 5.53
C LEU A 249 7.18 5.18 6.98
N ARG A 250 6.49 4.13 7.46
CA ARG A 250 5.86 4.02 8.79
C ARG A 250 4.71 4.99 9.04
N MET A 251 4.24 5.67 8.03
CA MET A 251 3.11 6.59 8.00
C MET A 251 2.48 6.58 6.61
N SER A 252 1.44 7.37 6.36
CA SER A 252 0.89 7.50 5.00
C SER A 252 1.84 8.28 4.09
N PRO A 253 1.77 8.07 2.75
CA PRO A 253 2.59 8.80 1.78
C PRO A 253 2.49 10.31 1.92
N THR A 254 1.28 10.86 2.09
CA THR A 254 1.06 12.31 2.26
C THR A 254 1.66 12.82 3.56
N GLN A 255 1.49 12.12 4.68
CA GLN A 255 2.12 12.50 5.94
C GLN A 255 3.65 12.49 5.85
N PHE A 256 4.20 11.52 5.12
CA PHE A 256 5.65 11.44 4.92
C PHE A 256 6.14 12.62 4.08
N ALA A 257 5.49 12.91 2.95
CA ALA A 257 5.84 14.04 2.10
C ALA A 257 5.79 15.37 2.87
N TRP A 258 4.69 15.61 3.59
CA TRP A 258 4.53 16.83 4.39
C TRP A 258 5.62 16.99 5.46
N LYS A 259 5.93 15.93 6.19
CA LYS A 259 6.97 15.95 7.22
C LYS A 259 8.37 16.29 6.67
N HIS A 260 8.69 15.78 5.49
CA HIS A 260 10.02 15.99 4.90
C HIS A 260 10.12 17.32 4.11
N ASN A 261 9.00 17.80 3.54
CA ASN A 261 8.98 19.12 2.90
C ASN A 261 9.03 20.26 3.94
N ALA A 262 8.36 20.12 5.09
CA ALA A 262 8.42 21.10 6.17
C ALA A 262 9.84 21.24 6.75
N GLY A 263 10.61 20.15 6.81
CA GLY A 263 12.03 20.19 7.26
C GLY A 263 12.96 20.92 6.30
N THR A 264 12.66 20.94 5.01
CA THR A 264 13.46 21.64 3.99
C THR A 264 13.25 23.16 4.05
N ILE A 265 12.07 23.63 4.43
CA ILE A 265 11.77 25.07 4.61
C ILE A 265 12.43 25.62 5.88
N ALA A 266 12.50 24.82 6.95
CA ALA A 266 13.12 25.24 8.22
C ALA A 266 14.65 25.34 8.18
N SER A 267 15.31 24.81 7.15
CA SER A 267 16.78 24.90 6.96
C SER A 267 17.22 26.03 6.03
N ILE A 268 16.32 26.89 5.58
CA ILE A 268 16.57 28.04 4.68
C ILE A 268 16.41 29.38 5.43
N VAL A 269 16.08 29.36 6.74
CA VAL A 269 15.95 30.56 7.59
C VAL A 269 17.14 30.72 8.51
#